data_65d17cb26efd4c87f8e70347b21cd6c1
#
_entry.id   65d17cb26efd4c87f8e70347b21cd6c1
#
_cell.length_a   1.000
_cell.length_b   1.000
_cell.length_c   1.000
_cell.angle_alpha   90.00
_cell.angle_beta   90.00
_cell.angle_gamma   90.00
#
_symmetry.space_group_name_H-M   'P 1'
#
loop_
_entity.id
_entity.type
_entity.pdbx_description
1 polymer ?
#
loop_
_entity_poly.entity_id
_entity_poly.type
_entity_poly.pdbx_seq_one_letter_code
_entity_poly.pdbx_strand_id
1 'polypeptide(L)'
;MQKYREQITQIAQDIGFNDISFIDAKPLLKSEQHFIEWRQKGFAADMNYLLKENPINARPQELLKEAKTIIMLTANYYSPCPPRPSLEHGRIAAYATGLDYHKVLRKKIQELINHPSLEGIFKNSKFFTDAVPLLEKSFAKEAGLGFRGKNTLLLSKETGSFNFIAEILTDLELALDPLSSKAVGLEGCNGLRVEPFSPSAIEPPQGHCGKCTRCIDICPTNALPNPYQLDARKCISYQTIENREEIPQELHQGIGEWLFGCDLCQTICPYNRKHGDEGI
;
A
#
# COMPACT_ATOMS: atom_id res chain seq x y z
N MET A 1 3.47 28.09 -0.52
CA MET A 1 3.36 26.62 -0.34
C MET A 1 2.29 26.00 -1.23
N GLN A 2 1.05 26.58 -1.36
CA GLN A 2 0.00 26.06 -2.24
C GLN A 2 0.45 25.94 -3.72
N LYS A 3 1.15 26.97 -4.25
CA LYS A 3 1.69 26.96 -5.62
C LYS A 3 2.59 25.75 -5.90
N TYR A 4 3.48 25.41 -4.96
CA TYR A 4 4.38 24.25 -5.15
C TYR A 4 3.61 22.93 -5.12
N ARG A 5 2.59 22.81 -4.28
CA ARG A 5 1.72 21.65 -4.25
C ARG A 5 1.08 21.40 -5.62
N GLU A 6 0.49 22.43 -6.21
CA GLU A 6 -0.15 22.35 -7.53
C GLU A 6 0.85 21.97 -8.64
N GLN A 7 2.05 22.57 -8.61
CA GLN A 7 3.12 22.24 -9.55
C GLN A 7 3.59 20.79 -9.39
N ILE A 8 3.84 20.33 -8.17
CA ILE A 8 4.25 18.96 -7.89
C ILE A 8 3.18 17.98 -8.36
N THR A 9 1.90 18.29 -8.10
CA THR A 9 0.78 17.45 -8.53
C THR A 9 0.74 17.32 -10.06
N GLN A 10 0.81 18.43 -10.78
CA GLN A 10 0.78 18.41 -12.24
C GLN A 10 1.95 17.65 -12.83
N ILE A 11 3.17 17.90 -12.35
CA ILE A 11 4.38 17.21 -12.83
C ILE A 11 4.31 15.72 -12.54
N ALA A 12 3.84 15.31 -11.36
CA ALA A 12 3.69 13.89 -11.01
C ALA A 12 2.70 13.19 -11.97
N GLN A 13 1.59 13.84 -12.31
CA GLN A 13 0.62 13.31 -13.28
C GLN A 13 1.22 13.22 -14.69
N ASP A 14 1.95 14.24 -15.14
CA ASP A 14 2.62 14.27 -16.46
C ASP A 14 3.67 13.15 -16.58
N ILE A 15 4.36 12.82 -15.48
CA ILE A 15 5.32 11.71 -15.41
C ILE A 15 4.60 10.34 -15.38
N GLY A 16 3.27 10.34 -15.12
CA GLY A 16 2.42 9.15 -15.14
C GLY A 16 2.30 8.45 -13.78
N PHE A 17 2.26 9.21 -12.69
CA PHE A 17 1.66 8.74 -11.45
C PHE A 17 0.13 8.91 -11.56
N ASN A 18 -0.62 7.94 -11.03
CA ASN A 18 -2.07 7.94 -11.08
C ASN A 18 -2.68 8.88 -10.04
N ASP A 19 -2.21 8.76 -8.80
CA ASP A 19 -2.66 9.56 -7.69
C ASP A 19 -1.49 10.14 -6.92
N ILE A 20 -1.72 11.31 -6.33
CA ILE A 20 -0.78 11.99 -5.45
C ILE A 20 -1.54 12.61 -4.29
N SER A 21 -0.98 12.53 -3.11
CA SER A 21 -1.53 13.16 -1.91
C SER A 21 -0.43 13.64 -0.97
N PHE A 22 -0.75 14.66 -0.17
CA PHE A 22 0.16 15.33 0.74
C PHE A 22 -0.37 15.22 2.16
N ILE A 23 0.38 14.57 3.04
CA ILE A 23 0.01 14.38 4.44
C ILE A 23 1.11 14.84 5.38
N ASP A 24 0.71 15.11 6.63
CA ASP A 24 1.66 15.41 7.70
C ASP A 24 2.56 14.19 7.99
N ALA A 25 3.84 14.43 8.15
CA ALA A 25 4.82 13.40 8.50
C ALA A 25 4.73 13.00 9.98
N LYS A 26 3.52 12.71 10.48
CA LYS A 26 3.27 12.27 11.86
C LYS A 26 3.35 10.75 12.01
N PRO A 27 3.83 10.26 13.17
CA PRO A 27 3.80 8.83 13.46
C PRO A 27 2.38 8.24 13.45
N LEU A 28 2.22 7.06 12.87
CA LEU A 28 0.96 6.32 12.83
C LEU A 28 0.87 5.29 13.99
N LEU A 29 0.72 5.78 15.23
CA LEU A 29 0.80 4.95 16.45
C LEU A 29 -0.18 3.77 16.47
N LYS A 30 -1.40 3.93 15.95
CA LYS A 30 -2.37 2.82 15.85
C LYS A 30 -1.92 1.75 14.86
N SER A 31 -1.39 2.16 13.72
CA SER A 31 -0.85 1.23 12.72
C SER A 31 0.39 0.51 13.23
N GLU A 32 1.24 1.21 13.99
CA GLU A 32 2.40 0.64 14.68
C GLU A 32 1.98 -0.45 15.67
N GLN A 33 0.98 -0.18 16.51
CA GLN A 33 0.45 -1.14 17.47
C GLN A 33 -0.09 -2.40 16.77
N HIS A 34 -0.90 -2.24 15.72
CA HIS A 34 -1.40 -3.38 14.94
C HIS A 34 -0.28 -4.18 14.28
N PHE A 35 0.80 -3.52 13.83
CA PHE A 35 1.95 -4.18 13.25
C PHE A 35 2.72 -5.00 14.30
N ILE A 36 2.89 -4.45 15.52
CA ILE A 36 3.50 -5.15 16.65
C ILE A 36 2.70 -6.41 17.01
N GLU A 37 1.38 -6.29 17.14
CA GLU A 37 0.49 -7.43 17.43
C GLU A 37 0.55 -8.51 16.34
N TRP A 38 0.62 -8.11 15.07
CA TRP A 38 0.78 -9.01 13.94
C TRP A 38 2.10 -9.79 14.01
N ARG A 39 3.20 -9.10 14.35
CA ARG A 39 4.50 -9.74 14.57
C ARG A 39 4.48 -10.71 15.74
N GLN A 40 3.88 -10.34 16.88
CA GLN A 40 3.76 -11.19 18.06
C GLN A 40 2.99 -12.49 17.79
N LYS A 41 2.09 -12.50 16.82
CA LYS A 41 1.41 -13.72 16.35
C LYS A 41 2.30 -14.62 15.47
N GLY A 42 3.54 -14.23 15.20
CA GLY A 42 4.45 -14.95 14.30
C GLY A 42 4.03 -14.86 12.82
N PHE A 43 3.13 -13.95 12.46
CA PHE A 43 2.60 -13.82 11.10
C PHE A 43 3.59 -13.21 10.11
N ALA A 44 4.69 -12.65 10.60
CA ALA A 44 5.79 -12.15 9.77
C ALA A 44 6.72 -13.27 9.25
N ALA A 45 6.51 -14.51 9.68
CA ALA A 45 7.43 -15.61 9.37
C ALA A 45 8.89 -15.26 9.72
N ASP A 46 9.83 -15.56 8.83
CA ASP A 46 11.27 -15.28 8.98
C ASP A 46 11.74 -13.99 8.27
N MET A 47 10.82 -13.10 7.93
CA MET A 47 11.17 -11.78 7.36
C MET A 47 11.89 -10.91 8.39
N ASN A 48 13.18 -11.18 8.62
CA ASN A 48 14.00 -10.57 9.66
C ASN A 48 14.03 -9.03 9.59
N TYR A 49 13.88 -8.46 8.42
CA TYR A 49 13.79 -7.00 8.24
C TYR A 49 12.54 -6.40 8.89
N LEU A 50 11.45 -7.18 9.05
CA LEU A 50 10.24 -6.80 9.77
C LEU A 50 10.29 -7.13 11.27
N LEU A 51 11.22 -8.00 11.70
CA LEU A 51 11.33 -8.48 13.08
C LEU A 51 12.23 -7.61 13.96
N LYS A 52 12.96 -6.67 13.39
CA LYS A 52 13.80 -5.71 14.13
C LYS A 52 12.97 -4.94 15.15
N GLU A 53 13.52 -4.70 16.32
CA GLU A 53 12.84 -3.97 17.41
C GLU A 53 12.59 -2.48 17.10
N ASN A 54 13.29 -1.94 16.10
CA ASN A 54 13.22 -0.52 15.79
C ASN A 54 11.88 -0.14 15.14
N PRO A 55 11.11 0.81 15.72
CA PRO A 55 9.78 1.19 15.26
C PRO A 55 9.79 2.14 14.04
N ILE A 56 10.81 2.10 13.20
CA ILE A 56 10.92 2.89 11.94
C ILE A 56 9.63 2.77 11.09
N ASN A 57 8.99 1.61 11.12
CA ASN A 57 7.84 1.28 10.27
C ASN A 57 6.72 2.32 10.25
N ALA A 58 6.50 3.05 11.35
CA ALA A 58 5.40 4.00 11.47
C ALA A 58 5.86 5.43 11.78
N ARG A 59 7.17 5.70 11.80
CA ARG A 59 7.78 6.95 12.29
C ARG A 59 8.66 7.59 11.22
N PRO A 60 8.11 8.46 10.39
CA PRO A 60 8.86 9.10 9.28
C PRO A 60 10.11 9.84 9.72
N GLN A 61 10.11 10.44 10.92
CA GLN A 61 11.26 11.20 11.46
C GLN A 61 12.48 10.33 11.76
N GLU A 62 12.32 9.03 11.90
CA GLU A 62 13.47 8.10 12.01
C GLU A 62 14.20 7.96 10.65
N LEU A 63 13.51 8.22 9.55
CA LEU A 63 14.09 8.22 8.21
C LEU A 63 14.62 9.59 7.81
N LEU A 64 13.87 10.66 8.10
CA LEU A 64 14.24 12.06 7.86
C LEU A 64 13.80 12.89 9.07
N LYS A 65 14.74 13.28 9.93
CA LYS A 65 14.49 13.93 11.21
C LYS A 65 13.61 15.19 11.07
N GLU A 66 13.86 15.97 10.04
CA GLU A 66 13.18 17.22 9.74
C GLU A 66 11.92 17.05 8.90
N ALA A 67 11.48 15.81 8.64
CA ALA A 67 10.30 15.57 7.83
C ALA A 67 9.05 16.24 8.39
N LYS A 68 8.38 17.03 7.55
CA LYS A 68 7.14 17.74 7.83
C LYS A 68 6.00 17.23 6.95
N THR A 69 6.29 16.92 5.70
CA THR A 69 5.30 16.40 4.75
C THR A 69 5.76 15.07 4.17
N ILE A 70 4.84 14.16 4.00
CA ILE A 70 4.97 12.98 3.15
C ILE A 70 4.13 13.21 1.90
N ILE A 71 4.75 13.10 0.73
CA ILE A 71 4.06 13.06 -0.55
C ILE A 71 3.88 11.59 -0.90
N MET A 72 2.64 11.13 -0.93
CA MET A 72 2.28 9.76 -1.29
C MET A 72 1.90 9.71 -2.76
N LEU A 73 2.43 8.74 -3.48
CA LEU A 73 2.26 8.55 -4.91
C LEU A 73 1.79 7.13 -5.19
N THR A 74 0.90 6.97 -6.17
CA THR A 74 0.55 5.63 -6.69
C THR A 74 0.81 5.54 -8.19
N ALA A 75 1.20 4.35 -8.63
CA ALA A 75 1.33 4.01 -10.03
C ALA A 75 0.65 2.66 -10.29
N ASN A 76 -0.39 2.67 -11.13
CA ASN A 76 -1.09 1.44 -11.49
C ASN A 76 -0.22 0.59 -12.40
N TYR A 77 -0.12 -0.71 -12.10
CA TYR A 77 0.64 -1.67 -12.87
C TYR A 77 -0.23 -2.73 -13.55
N TYR A 78 -1.55 -2.58 -13.45
CA TYR A 78 -2.43 -3.54 -14.10
C TYR A 78 -2.17 -3.57 -15.60
N SER A 79 -1.89 -4.76 -16.07
CA SER A 79 -1.86 -5.08 -17.49
C SER A 79 -2.65 -6.37 -17.68
N PRO A 80 -3.54 -6.46 -18.66
CA PRO A 80 -4.20 -7.72 -18.96
C PRO A 80 -3.15 -8.81 -19.12
N CYS A 81 -3.23 -9.84 -18.28
CA CYS A 81 -2.34 -10.99 -18.44
C CYS A 81 -2.74 -11.71 -19.73
N PRO A 82 -1.82 -11.97 -20.65
CA PRO A 82 -2.14 -12.77 -21.83
C PRO A 82 -2.65 -14.14 -21.39
N PRO A 83 -3.57 -14.75 -22.16
CA PRO A 83 -4.04 -16.10 -21.87
C PRO A 83 -2.84 -17.03 -21.73
N ARG A 84 -2.88 -17.88 -20.75
CA ARG A 84 -1.83 -18.87 -20.51
C ARG A 84 -1.68 -19.79 -21.73
N PRO A 85 -0.48 -19.91 -22.33
CA PRO A 85 -0.32 -20.67 -23.57
C PRO A 85 -0.58 -22.16 -23.41
N SER A 86 -0.26 -22.75 -22.25
CA SER A 86 -0.52 -24.15 -21.94
C SER A 86 -0.47 -24.41 -20.42
N LEU A 87 -0.86 -25.60 -19.98
CA LEU A 87 -0.76 -26.06 -18.59
C LEU A 87 0.69 -26.27 -18.13
N GLU A 88 1.64 -26.34 -19.04
CA GLU A 88 3.08 -26.50 -18.74
C GLU A 88 3.74 -25.20 -18.29
N HIS A 89 3.04 -24.06 -18.38
CA HIS A 89 3.56 -22.76 -18.00
C HIS A 89 3.11 -22.40 -16.57
N GLY A 90 4.07 -22.07 -15.72
CA GLY A 90 3.80 -21.55 -14.38
C GLY A 90 3.21 -20.14 -14.39
N ARG A 91 2.72 -19.68 -13.24
CA ARG A 91 2.13 -18.35 -13.04
C ARG A 91 3.10 -17.43 -12.34
N ILE A 92 3.13 -16.17 -12.75
CA ILE A 92 3.88 -15.08 -12.12
C ILE A 92 2.88 -13.96 -11.80
N ALA A 93 2.99 -13.36 -10.63
CA ALA A 93 2.14 -12.23 -10.25
C ALA A 93 2.34 -11.03 -11.20
N ALA A 94 1.27 -10.32 -11.49
CA ALA A 94 1.24 -9.24 -12.48
C ALA A 94 2.31 -8.15 -12.21
N TYR A 95 2.57 -7.83 -10.94
CA TYR A 95 3.58 -6.83 -10.61
C TYR A 95 5.01 -7.19 -11.06
N ALA A 96 5.29 -8.48 -11.29
CA ALA A 96 6.61 -9.00 -11.66
C ALA A 96 6.75 -9.31 -13.16
N THR A 97 5.71 -9.10 -13.95
CA THR A 97 5.74 -9.42 -15.39
C THR A 97 6.38 -8.33 -16.27
N GLY A 98 6.60 -7.14 -15.70
CA GLY A 98 7.19 -6.00 -16.39
C GLY A 98 8.66 -5.75 -16.04
N LEU A 99 9.08 -4.50 -16.26
CA LEU A 99 10.36 -4.02 -15.78
C LEU A 99 10.37 -3.96 -14.25
N ASP A 100 11.56 -4.05 -13.65
CA ASP A 100 11.75 -3.87 -12.22
C ASP A 100 11.15 -2.52 -11.75
N TYR A 101 10.03 -2.61 -11.05
CA TYR A 101 9.26 -1.43 -10.63
C TYR A 101 10.04 -0.51 -9.69
N HIS A 102 10.97 -1.03 -8.90
CA HIS A 102 11.83 -0.21 -8.05
C HIS A 102 12.66 0.76 -8.90
N LYS A 103 13.21 0.29 -10.04
CA LYS A 103 13.97 1.12 -10.96
C LYS A 103 13.07 2.11 -11.69
N VAL A 104 11.90 1.66 -12.11
CA VAL A 104 10.92 2.51 -12.82
C VAL A 104 10.44 3.64 -11.93
N LEU A 105 9.97 3.32 -10.73
CA LEU A 105 9.47 4.33 -9.78
C LEU A 105 10.58 5.25 -9.30
N ARG A 106 11.76 4.73 -9.00
CA ARG A 106 12.92 5.54 -8.64
C ARG A 106 13.24 6.57 -9.74
N LYS A 107 13.25 6.15 -11.02
CA LYS A 107 13.47 7.06 -12.13
C LYS A 107 12.39 8.14 -12.20
N LYS A 108 11.12 7.76 -12.11
CA LYS A 108 9.99 8.71 -12.10
C LYS A 108 10.08 9.72 -10.95
N ILE A 109 10.42 9.27 -9.74
CA ILE A 109 10.57 10.17 -8.60
C ILE A 109 11.78 11.10 -8.81
N GLN A 110 12.88 10.61 -9.31
CA GLN A 110 14.04 11.44 -9.65
C GLN A 110 13.71 12.49 -10.71
N GLU A 111 12.90 12.16 -11.70
CA GLU A 111 12.41 13.10 -12.71
C GLU A 111 11.53 14.18 -12.05
N LEU A 112 10.66 13.81 -11.13
CA LEU A 112 9.82 14.74 -10.36
C LEU A 112 10.67 15.70 -9.53
N ILE A 113 11.53 15.18 -8.66
CA ILE A 113 12.30 16.02 -7.71
C ILE A 113 13.36 16.90 -8.38
N ASN A 114 13.84 16.50 -9.55
CA ASN A 114 14.83 17.25 -10.34
C ASN A 114 14.19 18.07 -11.46
N HIS A 115 12.87 18.17 -11.50
CA HIS A 115 12.20 18.95 -12.53
C HIS A 115 12.61 20.43 -12.44
N PRO A 116 12.94 21.10 -13.56
CA PRO A 116 13.45 22.49 -13.56
C PRO A 116 12.55 23.47 -12.81
N SER A 117 11.23 23.31 -12.89
CA SER A 117 10.26 24.15 -12.17
C SER A 117 10.28 23.97 -10.63
N LEU A 118 10.97 22.94 -10.13
CA LEU A 118 11.07 22.58 -8.71
C LEU A 118 12.54 22.66 -8.23
N GLU A 119 13.41 23.32 -8.99
CA GLU A 119 14.83 23.46 -8.65
C GLU A 119 15.02 24.01 -7.25
N GLY A 120 15.82 23.29 -6.47
CA GLY A 120 16.14 23.67 -5.09
C GLY A 120 15.05 23.43 -4.04
N ILE A 121 13.86 22.94 -4.43
CA ILE A 121 12.75 22.67 -3.52
C ILE A 121 13.03 21.42 -2.66
N PHE A 122 13.48 20.33 -3.27
CA PHE A 122 13.69 19.04 -2.61
C PHE A 122 15.11 18.82 -2.08
N LYS A 123 15.79 19.89 -1.60
CA LYS A 123 17.17 19.82 -1.09
C LYS A 123 17.31 18.88 0.10
N ASN A 124 16.33 18.89 1.00
CA ASN A 124 16.27 18.00 2.16
C ASN A 124 15.06 17.08 2.03
N SER A 125 15.22 16.05 1.20
CA SER A 125 14.19 15.05 0.97
C SER A 125 14.78 13.66 0.85
N LYS A 126 13.96 12.65 1.16
CA LYS A 126 14.25 11.23 0.90
C LYS A 126 13.05 10.61 0.23
N PHE A 127 13.28 9.67 -0.67
CA PHE A 127 12.18 8.97 -1.33
C PHE A 127 12.41 7.45 -1.29
N PHE A 128 11.31 6.74 -1.26
CA PHE A 128 11.31 5.30 -1.12
C PHE A 128 10.21 4.67 -1.99
N THR A 129 10.40 3.43 -2.32
CA THR A 129 9.41 2.52 -2.87
C THR A 129 9.83 1.12 -2.48
N ASP A 130 9.13 0.50 -1.55
CA ASP A 130 9.40 -0.84 -1.02
C ASP A 130 10.87 -1.08 -0.58
N ALA A 131 11.58 0.01 -0.24
CA ALA A 131 13.03 -0.03 0.04
C ALA A 131 13.35 0.11 1.54
N VAL A 132 12.40 0.51 2.34
CA VAL A 132 12.55 0.72 3.79
C VAL A 132 11.34 0.14 4.52
N PRO A 133 11.49 -0.26 5.79
CA PRO A 133 10.38 -0.80 6.57
C PRO A 133 9.41 0.30 7.01
N LEU A 134 8.82 1.04 6.08
CA LEU A 134 7.75 2.00 6.32
C LEU A 134 6.38 1.34 6.10
N LEU A 135 5.39 1.71 6.90
CA LEU A 135 4.01 1.22 6.73
C LEU A 135 3.31 1.94 5.57
N GLU A 136 3.86 1.82 4.34
CA GLU A 136 3.44 2.52 3.12
C GLU A 136 1.93 2.48 2.90
N LYS A 137 1.32 1.28 2.99
CA LYS A 137 -0.14 1.12 2.81
C LYS A 137 -0.96 1.85 3.88
N SER A 138 -0.41 2.01 5.09
CA SER A 138 -1.08 2.76 6.16
C SER A 138 -0.98 4.26 5.90
N PHE A 139 0.18 4.75 5.48
CA PHE A 139 0.35 6.16 5.08
C PHE A 139 -0.48 6.50 3.84
N ALA A 140 -0.51 5.63 2.82
CA ALA A 140 -1.35 5.82 1.64
C ALA A 140 -2.85 5.86 1.98
N LYS A 141 -3.31 5.06 2.94
CA LYS A 141 -4.67 5.13 3.47
C LYS A 141 -4.94 6.46 4.17
N GLU A 142 -4.05 6.91 5.05
CA GLU A 142 -4.17 8.22 5.72
C GLU A 142 -4.13 9.37 4.70
N ALA A 143 -3.41 9.19 3.60
CA ALA A 143 -3.37 10.11 2.48
C ALA A 143 -4.66 10.13 1.63
N GLY A 144 -5.61 9.23 1.91
CA GLY A 144 -6.86 9.14 1.15
C GLY A 144 -6.73 8.50 -0.23
N LEU A 145 -5.59 7.88 -0.54
CA LEU A 145 -5.35 7.20 -1.83
C LEU A 145 -6.11 5.88 -1.96
N GLY A 146 -6.77 5.45 -0.90
CA GLY A 146 -7.59 4.25 -0.88
C GLY A 146 -7.91 3.81 0.55
N PHE A 147 -8.44 2.62 0.67
CA PHE A 147 -8.72 1.98 1.96
C PHE A 147 -8.05 0.61 2.07
N ARG A 148 -7.87 0.12 3.27
CA ARG A 148 -7.31 -1.21 3.48
C ARG A 148 -8.37 -2.28 3.21
N GLY A 149 -8.13 -3.16 2.26
CA GLY A 149 -8.96 -4.31 1.97
C GLY A 149 -8.82 -5.44 2.99
N LYS A 150 -9.79 -6.37 3.04
CA LYS A 150 -9.70 -7.57 3.88
C LYS A 150 -8.51 -8.47 3.50
N ASN A 151 -8.01 -8.35 2.27
CA ASN A 151 -6.77 -8.97 1.78
C ASN A 151 -5.49 -8.22 2.18
N THR A 152 -5.59 -7.21 3.04
CA THR A 152 -4.51 -6.35 3.53
C THR A 152 -3.86 -5.39 2.52
N LEU A 153 -4.37 -5.33 1.30
CA LEU A 153 -3.88 -4.43 0.26
C LEU A 153 -4.55 -3.05 0.34
N LEU A 154 -3.90 -2.05 -0.27
CA LEU A 154 -4.52 -0.77 -0.54
C LEU A 154 -5.49 -0.93 -1.72
N LEU A 155 -6.73 -0.53 -1.55
CA LEU A 155 -7.77 -0.55 -2.57
C LEU A 155 -8.20 0.88 -2.90
N SER A 156 -7.93 1.32 -4.12
CA SER A 156 -8.51 2.54 -4.69
C SER A 156 -9.85 2.22 -5.36
N LYS A 157 -10.77 3.18 -5.35
CA LYS A 157 -12.04 3.03 -6.08
C LYS A 157 -11.86 3.12 -7.59
N GLU A 158 -10.87 3.90 -8.01
CA GLU A 158 -10.58 4.19 -9.41
C GLU A 158 -9.72 3.11 -10.04
N THR A 159 -8.65 2.71 -9.35
CA THR A 159 -7.58 1.85 -9.90
C THR A 159 -7.49 0.47 -9.26
N GLY A 160 -8.40 0.14 -8.33
CA GLY A 160 -8.38 -1.16 -7.63
C GLY A 160 -7.16 -1.34 -6.72
N SER A 161 -6.59 -2.55 -6.70
CA SER A 161 -5.44 -2.88 -5.84
C SER A 161 -4.11 -3.02 -6.58
N PHE A 162 -4.12 -2.98 -7.91
CA PHE A 162 -2.92 -3.15 -8.72
C PHE A 162 -2.09 -1.85 -8.79
N ASN A 163 -1.71 -1.33 -7.62
CA ASN A 163 -0.97 -0.07 -7.51
C ASN A 163 0.34 -0.28 -6.74
N PHE A 164 1.43 0.19 -7.33
CA PHE A 164 2.65 0.45 -6.58
C PHE A 164 2.47 1.72 -5.76
N ILE A 165 3.15 1.78 -4.62
CA ILE A 165 3.18 2.93 -3.74
C ILE A 165 4.61 3.46 -3.72
N ALA A 166 4.74 4.79 -3.71
CA ALA A 166 5.99 5.46 -3.49
C ALA A 166 5.77 6.67 -2.59
N GLU A 167 6.79 7.05 -1.85
CA GLU A 167 6.72 8.18 -0.94
C GLU A 167 7.96 9.08 -1.04
N ILE A 168 7.73 10.38 -0.85
CA ILE A 168 8.79 11.39 -0.69
C ILE A 168 8.59 12.05 0.67
N LEU A 169 9.56 11.89 1.55
CA LEU A 169 9.65 12.62 2.81
C LEU A 169 10.40 13.93 2.56
N THR A 170 9.88 15.03 3.07
CA THR A 170 10.49 16.36 2.90
C THR A 170 10.28 17.23 4.12
N ASP A 171 11.21 18.15 4.36
CA ASP A 171 11.10 19.19 5.39
C ASP A 171 10.20 20.38 4.98
N LEU A 172 9.67 20.36 3.76
CA LEU A 172 8.73 21.37 3.29
C LEU A 172 7.39 21.28 4.02
N GLU A 173 6.84 22.41 4.38
CA GLU A 173 5.47 22.54 4.87
C GLU A 173 4.52 22.76 3.68
N LEU A 174 4.18 21.69 2.99
CA LEU A 174 3.23 21.75 1.87
C LEU A 174 1.79 21.79 2.39
N ALA A 175 0.90 22.38 1.60
CA ALA A 175 -0.53 22.34 1.92
C ALA A 175 -1.02 20.87 1.87
N LEU A 176 -1.61 20.41 2.97
CA LEU A 176 -2.05 19.04 3.14
C LEU A 176 -3.42 18.81 2.47
N ASP A 177 -3.70 17.57 2.13
CA ASP A 177 -5.02 17.21 1.64
C ASP A 177 -6.08 17.25 2.76
N PRO A 178 -7.32 17.69 2.44
CA PRO A 178 -8.38 17.86 3.44
C PRO A 178 -8.73 16.59 4.22
N LEU A 179 -8.44 15.41 3.67
CA LEU A 179 -8.66 14.11 4.34
C LEU A 179 -7.66 13.87 5.47
N SER A 180 -6.41 14.34 5.31
CA SER A 180 -5.40 14.26 6.35
C SER A 180 -5.65 15.21 7.52
N SER A 181 -6.35 16.33 7.27
CA SER A 181 -6.70 17.32 8.28
C SER A 181 -7.99 16.99 9.06
N LYS A 182 -8.86 16.12 8.53
CA LYS A 182 -10.10 15.70 9.21
C LYS A 182 -9.89 14.68 10.34
N ALA A 183 -8.68 14.18 10.52
CA ALA A 183 -8.34 13.34 11.68
C ALA A 183 -8.08 14.15 12.97
N VAL A 184 -8.06 15.50 12.90
CA VAL A 184 -7.87 16.40 14.04
C VAL A 184 -8.74 17.64 13.83
N GLY A 185 -9.93 17.64 14.41
CA GLY A 185 -10.71 18.87 14.49
C GLY A 185 -12.21 18.66 14.46
N LEU A 186 -12.80 18.38 15.61
CA LEU A 186 -14.19 18.71 15.91
C LEU A 186 -14.26 20.23 16.06
N GLU A 187 -14.54 20.96 14.98
CA GLU A 187 -15.02 22.33 15.10
C GLU A 187 -16.36 22.46 14.38
N GLY A 188 -17.37 22.68 15.21
CA GLY A 188 -18.52 23.49 14.91
C GLY A 188 -19.58 22.97 13.94
N CYS A 189 -20.42 22.06 14.42
CA CYS A 189 -21.85 22.09 14.05
C CYS A 189 -22.67 22.12 15.34
N ASN A 190 -23.33 23.24 15.57
CA ASN A 190 -24.21 23.49 16.69
C ASN A 190 -25.33 22.44 16.78
N GLY A 191 -25.46 21.77 17.93
CA GLY A 191 -26.73 21.31 18.43
C GLY A 191 -27.09 19.83 18.29
N LEU A 192 -26.15 18.89 18.07
CA LEU A 192 -26.44 17.47 18.18
C LEU A 192 -25.56 16.83 19.27
N ARG A 193 -26.21 16.25 20.29
CA ARG A 193 -25.54 15.41 21.30
C ARG A 193 -24.82 14.28 20.60
N VAL A 194 -23.50 14.27 20.71
CA VAL A 194 -22.68 13.15 20.26
C VAL A 194 -22.61 12.15 21.39
N GLU A 195 -23.19 10.98 21.21
CA GLU A 195 -23.00 9.82 22.08
C GLU A 195 -21.51 9.46 22.13
N PRO A 196 -20.97 8.99 23.27
CA PRO A 196 -19.57 8.67 23.38
C PRO A 196 -19.19 7.55 22.41
N PHE A 197 -18.18 7.84 21.60
CA PHE A 197 -17.67 7.01 20.52
C PHE A 197 -17.19 5.65 21.00
N SER A 198 -17.81 4.58 20.51
CA SER A 198 -17.32 3.21 20.69
C SER A 198 -16.09 2.94 19.81
N PRO A 199 -14.98 2.38 20.34
CA PRO A 199 -13.76 2.14 19.56
C PRO A 199 -13.87 1.17 18.38
N SER A 200 -15.04 0.56 18.19
CA SER A 200 -15.29 -0.46 17.16
C SER A 200 -15.77 0.06 15.80
N ALA A 201 -15.99 1.37 15.63
CA ALA A 201 -16.56 1.94 14.42
C ALA A 201 -15.71 3.08 13.85
N ILE A 202 -14.49 2.77 13.38
CA ILE A 202 -13.80 3.66 12.45
C ILE A 202 -14.17 3.19 11.03
N GLU A 203 -15.25 3.73 10.50
CA GLU A 203 -15.53 3.62 9.07
C GLU A 203 -14.49 4.45 8.29
N PRO A 204 -13.76 3.85 7.34
CA PRO A 204 -12.88 4.62 6.46
C PRO A 204 -13.75 5.52 5.57
N PRO A 205 -13.37 6.78 5.35
CA PRO A 205 -14.22 7.78 4.71
C PRO A 205 -14.54 7.50 3.23
N GLN A 206 -13.90 6.53 2.56
CA GLN A 206 -14.13 6.28 1.15
C GLN A 206 -13.95 4.81 0.76
N GLY A 207 -14.99 4.03 0.90
CA GLY A 207 -15.01 2.65 0.48
C GLY A 207 -14.69 1.65 1.61
N HIS A 208 -15.28 0.50 1.53
CA HIS A 208 -15.04 -0.61 2.44
C HIS A 208 -15.48 -1.93 1.79
N CYS A 209 -14.92 -3.04 2.27
CA CYS A 209 -15.27 -4.38 1.77
C CYS A 209 -16.70 -4.83 2.16
N GLY A 210 -17.39 -4.12 3.05
CA GLY A 210 -18.71 -4.52 3.55
C GLY A 210 -18.72 -6.00 4.00
N LYS A 211 -19.73 -6.74 3.55
CA LYS A 211 -19.87 -8.18 3.85
C LYS A 211 -19.03 -9.09 2.92
N CYS A 212 -18.36 -8.55 1.91
CA CYS A 212 -17.59 -9.34 0.94
C CYS A 212 -16.42 -10.08 1.60
N THR A 213 -16.26 -11.35 1.30
CA THR A 213 -15.17 -12.25 1.78
C THR A 213 -14.41 -12.92 0.65
N ARG A 214 -14.69 -12.58 -0.61
CA ARG A 214 -14.16 -13.30 -1.78
C ARG A 214 -12.65 -13.53 -1.75
N CYS A 215 -11.87 -12.53 -1.32
CA CYS A 215 -10.41 -12.67 -1.24
C CYS A 215 -9.96 -13.65 -0.14
N ILE A 216 -10.75 -13.82 0.91
CA ILE A 216 -10.51 -14.79 1.98
C ILE A 216 -10.86 -16.18 1.45
N ASP A 217 -12.05 -16.32 0.85
CA ASP A 217 -12.61 -17.59 0.39
C ASP A 217 -11.80 -18.21 -0.74
N ILE A 218 -11.22 -17.39 -1.64
CA ILE A 218 -10.41 -17.85 -2.78
C ILE A 218 -9.00 -18.31 -2.38
N CYS A 219 -8.50 -17.93 -1.19
CA CYS A 219 -7.12 -18.21 -0.79
C CYS A 219 -6.94 -19.72 -0.53
N PRO A 220 -6.23 -20.48 -1.39
CA PRO A 220 -6.18 -21.92 -1.28
C PRO A 220 -5.32 -22.42 -0.11
N THR A 221 -4.49 -21.53 0.44
CA THR A 221 -3.60 -21.83 1.59
C THR A 221 -4.13 -21.24 2.90
N ASN A 222 -5.32 -20.62 2.88
CA ASN A 222 -5.90 -19.94 4.06
C ASN A 222 -4.94 -18.94 4.73
N ALA A 223 -4.19 -18.19 3.92
CA ALA A 223 -3.26 -17.17 4.39
C ALA A 223 -3.96 -15.93 5.00
N LEU A 224 -5.27 -15.80 4.83
CA LEU A 224 -6.09 -14.72 5.38
C LEU A 224 -7.01 -15.28 6.49
N PRO A 225 -6.48 -15.53 7.70
CA PRO A 225 -7.23 -16.19 8.77
C PRO A 225 -8.42 -15.37 9.26
N ASN A 226 -8.34 -14.05 9.14
CA ASN A 226 -9.39 -13.10 9.48
C ASN A 226 -9.33 -11.90 8.53
N PRO A 227 -10.42 -11.13 8.37
CA PRO A 227 -10.39 -9.85 7.67
C PRO A 227 -9.25 -8.97 8.18
N TYR A 228 -8.50 -8.36 7.24
CA TYR A 228 -7.39 -7.44 7.52
C TYR A 228 -6.16 -8.08 8.19
N GLN A 229 -6.07 -9.40 8.24
CA GLN A 229 -4.93 -10.14 8.78
C GLN A 229 -4.36 -11.08 7.72
N LEU A 230 -3.04 -11.08 7.57
CA LEU A 230 -2.30 -11.98 6.70
C LEU A 230 -1.32 -12.79 7.55
N ASP A 231 -1.37 -14.10 7.44
CA ASP A 231 -0.31 -15.00 7.92
C ASP A 231 0.65 -15.27 6.76
N ALA A 232 1.82 -14.63 6.79
CA ALA A 232 2.81 -14.78 5.73
C ALA A 232 3.27 -16.22 5.56
N ARG A 233 3.36 -17.01 6.63
CA ARG A 233 3.77 -18.42 6.59
C ARG A 233 2.95 -19.26 5.64
N LYS A 234 1.70 -18.85 5.37
CA LYS A 234 0.76 -19.53 4.47
C LYS A 234 0.59 -18.80 3.14
N CYS A 235 1.07 -17.57 2.99
CA CYS A 235 0.88 -16.77 1.79
C CYS A 235 1.74 -17.30 0.64
N ILE A 236 1.13 -17.57 -0.51
CA ILE A 236 1.85 -18.02 -1.71
C ILE A 236 2.92 -17.01 -2.11
N SER A 237 2.64 -15.70 -2.04
CA SER A 237 3.64 -14.66 -2.32
C SER A 237 4.86 -14.79 -1.41
N TYR A 238 4.65 -14.95 -0.10
CA TYR A 238 5.77 -15.17 0.82
C TYR A 238 6.53 -16.44 0.48
N GLN A 239 5.84 -17.55 0.27
CA GLN A 239 6.45 -18.85 -0.01
C GLN A 239 7.29 -18.86 -1.30
N THR A 240 6.90 -18.08 -2.30
CA THR A 240 7.56 -18.07 -3.62
C THR A 240 8.57 -16.92 -3.81
N ILE A 241 8.62 -15.95 -2.89
CA ILE A 241 9.50 -14.78 -2.98
C ILE A 241 10.48 -14.70 -1.81
N GLU A 242 9.97 -14.75 -0.58
CA GLU A 242 10.72 -14.44 0.64
C GLU A 242 11.25 -15.69 1.34
N ASN A 243 10.50 -16.79 1.33
CA ASN A 243 10.89 -18.03 1.99
C ASN A 243 12.21 -18.56 1.40
N ARG A 244 13.17 -18.87 2.27
CA ARG A 244 14.49 -19.45 1.92
C ARG A 244 14.60 -20.91 2.30
N GLU A 245 13.59 -21.42 3.01
CA GLU A 245 13.52 -22.81 3.47
C GLU A 245 12.64 -23.64 2.51
N GLU A 246 12.56 -24.93 2.77
CA GLU A 246 11.65 -25.81 2.04
C GLU A 246 10.20 -25.43 2.29
N ILE A 247 9.41 -25.40 1.22
CA ILE A 247 7.98 -25.08 1.32
C ILE A 247 7.27 -26.24 2.04
N PRO A 248 6.47 -25.99 3.09
CA PRO A 248 5.71 -27.01 3.77
C PRO A 248 4.82 -27.82 2.83
N GLN A 249 4.86 -29.15 2.94
CA GLN A 249 4.17 -30.06 2.02
C GLN A 249 2.67 -29.82 1.95
N GLU A 250 2.05 -29.43 3.06
CA GLU A 250 0.61 -29.09 3.12
C GLU A 250 0.22 -27.89 2.28
N LEU A 251 1.18 -27.05 1.87
CA LEU A 251 0.93 -25.86 1.03
C LEU A 251 1.11 -26.17 -0.46
N HIS A 252 1.77 -27.27 -0.84
CA HIS A 252 2.11 -27.57 -2.24
C HIS A 252 0.87 -27.56 -3.15
N GLN A 253 -0.21 -28.22 -2.73
CA GLN A 253 -1.44 -28.26 -3.51
C GLN A 253 -2.06 -26.86 -3.68
N GLY A 254 -2.06 -26.04 -2.65
CA GLY A 254 -2.60 -24.69 -2.68
C GLY A 254 -1.75 -23.72 -3.50
N ILE A 255 -0.44 -23.89 -3.49
CA ILE A 255 0.50 -23.10 -4.32
C ILE A 255 0.32 -23.45 -5.79
N GLY A 256 0.17 -24.74 -6.09
CA GLY A 256 -0.09 -25.21 -7.44
C GLY A 256 0.97 -24.70 -8.43
N GLU A 257 0.54 -23.90 -9.38
CA GLU A 257 1.37 -23.45 -10.52
C GLU A 257 2.05 -22.08 -10.31
N TRP A 258 1.89 -21.47 -9.13
CA TRP A 258 2.52 -20.17 -8.84
C TRP A 258 4.04 -20.34 -8.65
N LEU A 259 4.80 -19.69 -9.53
CA LEU A 259 6.27 -19.67 -9.49
C LEU A 259 6.82 -18.46 -8.75
N PHE A 260 6.10 -17.31 -8.82
CA PHE A 260 6.55 -16.07 -8.20
C PHE A 260 5.36 -15.15 -7.90
N GLY A 261 5.13 -14.86 -6.63
CA GLY A 261 3.99 -14.04 -6.19
C GLY A 261 2.65 -14.76 -6.36
N CYS A 262 1.55 -14.03 -6.13
CA CYS A 262 0.19 -14.54 -6.27
C CYS A 262 -0.81 -13.38 -6.34
N ASP A 263 -1.74 -13.42 -7.30
CA ASP A 263 -2.76 -12.37 -7.47
C ASP A 263 -4.18 -12.83 -7.13
N LEU A 264 -4.39 -14.07 -6.63
CA LEU A 264 -5.73 -14.61 -6.43
C LEU A 264 -6.64 -13.69 -5.61
N CYS A 265 -6.14 -13.15 -4.51
CA CYS A 265 -6.92 -12.25 -3.64
C CYS A 265 -7.15 -10.86 -4.27
N GLN A 266 -6.40 -10.49 -5.31
CA GLN A 266 -6.57 -9.28 -6.09
C GLN A 266 -7.56 -9.49 -7.24
N THR A 267 -7.33 -10.51 -8.07
CA THR A 267 -8.15 -10.79 -9.26
C THR A 267 -9.62 -11.02 -8.92
N ILE A 268 -9.92 -11.70 -7.81
CA ILE A 268 -11.31 -11.91 -7.37
C ILE A 268 -11.98 -10.66 -6.79
N CYS A 269 -11.21 -9.60 -6.50
CA CYS A 269 -11.73 -8.43 -5.80
C CYS A 269 -12.66 -7.62 -6.71
N PRO A 270 -13.89 -7.29 -6.27
CA PRO A 270 -14.81 -6.48 -7.07
C PRO A 270 -14.28 -5.09 -7.46
N TYR A 271 -13.35 -4.53 -6.69
CA TYR A 271 -12.71 -3.26 -7.01
C TYR A 271 -11.76 -3.33 -8.22
N ASN A 272 -11.33 -4.54 -8.60
CA ASN A 272 -10.47 -4.77 -9.77
C ASN A 272 -11.26 -5.13 -11.05
N ARG A 273 -12.57 -5.33 -10.96
CA ARG A 273 -13.41 -5.72 -12.13
C ARG A 273 -13.42 -4.71 -13.28
N LYS A 274 -13.15 -3.45 -13.01
CA LYS A 274 -13.04 -2.42 -14.06
C LYS A 274 -11.86 -2.64 -14.99
N HIS A 275 -10.94 -3.53 -14.61
CA HIS A 275 -9.69 -3.79 -15.33
C HIS A 275 -9.71 -5.09 -16.15
N GLY A 276 -10.86 -5.73 -16.31
CA GLY A 276 -10.97 -6.92 -17.16
C GLY A 276 -12.04 -7.89 -16.69
N ASP A 277 -13.26 -7.74 -17.19
CA ASP A 277 -14.29 -8.79 -17.20
C ASP A 277 -14.06 -9.71 -18.41
N GLU A 278 -12.88 -10.27 -18.57
CA GLU A 278 -12.64 -11.33 -19.52
C GLU A 278 -12.02 -12.52 -18.79
N GLY A 279 -12.91 -13.35 -18.29
CA GLY A 279 -12.70 -14.78 -18.09
C GLY A 279 -11.67 -15.21 -17.04
N ILE A 280 -12.14 -15.49 -15.81
CA ILE A 280 -11.60 -16.62 -15.04
C ILE A 280 -12.34 -17.88 -15.45
#